data_957cdcc7cb52451ba45cc02022b8f1dc
#
_entry.id   957cdcc7cb52451ba45cc02022b8f1dc
#
_cell.length_a   1.000
_cell.length_b   1.000
_cell.length_c   1.000
_cell.angle_alpha   90.00
_cell.angle_beta   90.00
_cell.angle_gamma   90.00
#
_symmetry.space_group_name_H-M   'P 1'
#
loop_
_entity.id
_entity.type
_entity.pdbx_description
1 polymer ?
#
loop_
_entity_poly.entity_id
_entity_poly.type
_entity_poly.pdbx_seq_one_letter_code
_entity_poly.pdbx_strand_id
1 'polypeptide(L)'
;MDRTWVTSMSPNVEAVANPLAAACESGYVPDEIYILGNPGLSSYLDSVTSVLERIVVEYGSKTPEITVTNLDNETEFGRIVEHYRTPVLSAHETDGTVAVDVTPGRKFMSAIAFQAGIQYDADHVFYLYLSEGQFYGRIFPDVPNQALDLIDFQEVF
;
A
#
# COMPACT_ATOMS: atom_id res chain seq x y z
N MET A 1 -4.32 19.35 -2.47
CA MET A 1 -4.97 18.23 -1.77
C MET A 1 -4.03 17.05 -1.78
N ASP A 2 -3.62 16.61 -0.60
CA ASP A 2 -2.63 15.55 -0.46
C ASP A 2 -3.27 14.18 -0.58
N ARG A 3 -2.55 13.27 -1.24
CA ARG A 3 -2.92 11.87 -1.36
C ARG A 3 -1.95 11.00 -0.60
N THR A 4 -2.47 10.13 0.23
CA THR A 4 -1.69 9.25 1.08
C THR A 4 -1.88 7.79 0.68
N TRP A 5 -0.80 7.02 0.71
CA TRP A 5 -0.79 5.57 0.48
C TRP A 5 -0.26 4.89 1.72
N VAL A 6 -1.02 3.95 2.28
CA VAL A 6 -0.63 3.22 3.49
C VAL A 6 -0.54 1.73 3.17
N THR A 7 0.63 1.14 3.38
CA THR A 7 0.89 -0.24 3.02
C THR A 7 1.82 -0.93 4.03
N SER A 8 2.15 -2.17 3.77
CA SER A 8 3.10 -2.95 4.57
C SER A 8 4.16 -3.61 3.68
N MET A 9 5.19 -4.17 4.33
CA MET A 9 6.29 -4.85 3.67
C MET A 9 5.93 -6.27 3.28
N SER A 10 6.63 -6.76 2.26
CA SER A 10 6.65 -8.17 1.86
C SER A 10 8.06 -8.51 1.38
N PRO A 11 8.53 -9.76 1.55
CA PRO A 11 9.79 -10.18 0.94
C PRO A 11 9.70 -10.21 -0.59
N ASN A 12 8.50 -10.21 -1.13
CA ASN A 12 8.25 -10.15 -2.56
C ASN A 12 7.98 -8.69 -2.95
N VAL A 13 8.96 -8.03 -3.57
CA VAL A 13 8.88 -6.62 -3.93
C VAL A 13 7.64 -6.32 -4.79
N GLU A 14 7.29 -7.23 -5.70
CA GLU A 14 6.13 -7.07 -6.57
C GLU A 14 4.81 -6.99 -5.80
N ALA A 15 4.72 -7.63 -4.64
CA ALA A 15 3.52 -7.57 -3.80
C ALA A 15 3.31 -6.18 -3.20
N VAL A 16 4.37 -5.40 -3.02
CA VAL A 16 4.31 -4.02 -2.51
C VAL A 16 4.24 -3.02 -3.66
N ALA A 17 4.99 -3.26 -4.73
CA ALA A 17 5.11 -2.35 -5.87
C ALA A 17 3.90 -2.37 -6.80
N ASN A 18 3.39 -3.56 -7.14
CA ASN A 18 2.34 -3.70 -8.16
C ASN A 18 1.01 -3.03 -7.78
N PRO A 19 0.52 -3.11 -6.54
CA PRO A 19 -0.70 -2.38 -6.18
C PRO A 19 -0.55 -0.87 -6.33
N LEU A 20 0.59 -0.32 -5.93
CA LEU A 20 0.87 1.10 -6.08
C LEU A 20 0.92 1.49 -7.57
N ALA A 21 1.62 0.70 -8.38
CA ALA A 21 1.70 0.96 -9.82
C ALA A 21 0.31 0.93 -10.47
N ALA A 22 -0.52 -0.04 -10.10
CA ALA A 22 -1.89 -0.14 -10.61
C ALA A 22 -2.75 1.07 -10.18
N ALA A 23 -2.60 1.52 -8.94
CA ALA A 23 -3.30 2.70 -8.44
C ALA A 23 -2.85 3.97 -9.18
N CYS A 24 -1.55 4.14 -9.38
CA CYS A 24 -1.00 5.26 -10.15
C CYS A 24 -1.54 5.27 -11.58
N GLU A 25 -1.56 4.11 -12.22
CA GLU A 25 -2.11 3.95 -13.58
C GLU A 25 -3.58 4.36 -13.65
N SER A 26 -4.33 4.13 -12.56
CA SER A 26 -5.74 4.53 -12.45
C SER A 26 -5.93 6.00 -12.08
N GLY A 27 -4.85 6.74 -11.86
CA GLY A 27 -4.88 8.16 -11.53
C GLY A 27 -4.68 8.49 -10.06
N TYR A 28 -4.46 7.51 -9.21
CA TYR A 28 -4.16 7.75 -7.79
C TYR A 28 -2.65 7.75 -7.58
N VAL A 29 -2.04 8.93 -7.64
CA VAL A 29 -0.60 9.11 -7.47
C VAL A 29 -0.37 9.77 -6.10
N PRO A 30 0.19 9.05 -5.11
CA PRO A 30 0.32 9.58 -3.76
C PRO A 30 1.45 10.59 -3.61
N ASP A 31 1.25 11.55 -2.71
CA ASP A 31 2.27 12.50 -2.26
C ASP A 31 3.05 11.95 -1.06
N GLU A 32 2.40 11.09 -0.26
CA GLU A 32 2.96 10.49 0.94
C GLU A 32 2.71 8.99 0.95
N ILE A 33 3.71 8.24 1.41
CA ILE A 33 3.63 6.78 1.55
C ILE A 33 4.04 6.39 2.97
N TYR A 34 3.22 5.58 3.63
CA TYR A 34 3.51 5.00 4.94
C TYR A 34 3.68 3.51 4.79
N ILE A 35 4.85 3.00 5.18
CA ILE A 35 5.19 1.57 5.07
C ILE A 35 5.38 0.98 6.46
N LEU A 36 4.68 -0.12 6.74
CA LEU A 36 4.88 -0.89 7.96
C LEU A 36 6.10 -1.80 7.79
N GLY A 37 7.15 -1.53 8.57
CA GLY A 37 8.39 -2.29 8.55
C GLY A 37 8.33 -3.49 9.48
N ASN A 38 8.26 -4.68 8.92
CA ASN A 38 8.31 -5.94 9.66
C ASN A 38 9.77 -6.27 10.03
N PRO A 39 10.09 -6.63 11.28
CA PRO A 39 11.46 -6.87 11.72
C PRO A 39 12.25 -7.87 10.87
N GLY A 40 11.58 -8.92 10.40
CA GLY A 40 12.23 -9.93 9.56
C GLY A 40 12.53 -9.47 8.13
N LEU A 41 12.08 -8.30 7.74
CA LEU A 41 12.17 -7.81 6.36
C LEU A 41 12.98 -6.53 6.20
N SER A 42 13.74 -6.13 7.23
CA SER A 42 14.53 -4.90 7.21
C SER A 42 15.54 -4.84 6.07
N SER A 43 16.08 -5.98 5.64
CA SER A 43 17.02 -6.05 4.53
C SER A 43 16.38 -5.72 3.17
N TYR A 44 15.07 -5.79 3.05
CA TYR A 44 14.35 -5.46 1.80
C TYR A 44 13.89 -4.01 1.74
N LEU A 45 13.99 -3.28 2.86
CA LEU A 45 13.36 -1.98 2.99
C LEU A 45 13.89 -0.95 1.99
N ASP A 46 15.21 -0.86 1.82
CA ASP A 46 15.82 0.11 0.90
C ASP A 46 15.40 -0.16 -0.55
N SER A 47 15.36 -1.43 -0.96
CA SER A 47 14.92 -1.81 -2.30
C SER A 47 13.47 -1.45 -2.53
N VAL A 48 12.61 -1.73 -1.56
CA VAL A 48 11.17 -1.44 -1.66
C VAL A 48 10.93 0.06 -1.72
N THR A 49 11.50 0.83 -0.82
CA THR A 49 11.32 2.30 -0.82
C THR A 49 11.81 2.93 -2.11
N SER A 50 12.95 2.47 -2.62
CA SER A 50 13.50 2.96 -3.88
C SER A 50 12.57 2.67 -5.07
N VAL A 51 12.00 1.47 -5.13
CA VAL A 51 11.06 1.10 -6.19
C VAL A 51 9.78 1.93 -6.09
N LEU A 52 9.23 2.11 -4.90
CA LEU A 52 8.01 2.90 -4.71
C LEU A 52 8.22 4.37 -5.12
N GLU A 53 9.36 4.96 -4.75
CA GLU A 53 9.70 6.32 -5.20
C GLU A 53 9.72 6.42 -6.72
N ARG A 54 10.37 5.48 -7.38
CA ARG A 54 10.50 5.49 -8.85
C ARG A 54 9.16 5.35 -9.54
N ILE A 55 8.27 4.50 -9.00
CA ILE A 55 6.92 4.36 -9.53
C ILE A 55 6.18 5.69 -9.47
N VAL A 56 6.16 6.34 -8.30
CA VAL A 56 5.44 7.60 -8.12
C VAL A 56 6.01 8.71 -9.00
N VAL A 57 7.34 8.82 -9.07
CA VAL A 57 8.00 9.82 -9.93
C VAL A 57 7.65 9.62 -11.39
N GLU A 58 7.59 8.37 -11.85
CA GLU A 58 7.23 8.04 -13.24
C GLU A 58 5.83 8.53 -13.60
N TYR A 59 4.87 8.44 -12.68
CA TYR A 59 3.49 8.85 -12.93
C TYR A 59 3.19 10.29 -12.56
N GLY A 60 3.84 10.83 -11.51
CA GLY A 60 3.51 12.14 -10.95
C GLY A 60 4.59 13.19 -11.02
N SER A 61 5.80 12.83 -11.43
CA SER A 61 6.97 13.72 -11.54
C SER A 61 7.50 14.29 -10.22
N LYS A 62 6.91 13.93 -9.08
CA LYS A 62 7.36 14.36 -7.75
C LYS A 62 7.77 13.17 -6.92
N THR A 63 8.85 13.32 -6.15
CA THR A 63 9.27 12.31 -5.18
C THR A 63 8.30 12.32 -4.00
N PRO A 64 7.69 11.18 -3.66
CA PRO A 64 6.81 11.12 -2.50
C PRO A 64 7.62 11.17 -1.20
N GLU A 65 6.99 11.64 -0.13
CA GLU A 65 7.55 11.51 1.21
C GLU A 65 7.24 10.11 1.73
N ILE A 66 8.27 9.36 2.12
CA ILE A 66 8.10 7.99 2.62
C ILE A 66 8.42 7.93 4.11
N THR A 67 7.46 7.47 4.90
CA THR A 67 7.61 7.26 6.33
C THR A 67 7.51 5.76 6.63
N VAL A 68 8.48 5.24 7.38
CA VAL A 68 8.53 3.83 7.76
C VAL A 68 8.19 3.69 9.23
N THR A 69 7.19 2.85 9.54
CA THR A 69 6.88 2.46 10.91
C THR A 69 7.59 1.15 11.20
N ASN A 70 8.62 1.17 12.03
CA ASN A 70 9.37 -0.02 12.38
C ASN A 70 8.76 -0.73 13.58
N LEU A 71 8.41 -2.01 13.40
CA LEU A 71 7.97 -2.88 14.48
C LEU A 71 9.18 -3.56 15.10
N ASP A 72 9.20 -3.71 16.41
CA ASP A 72 10.19 -4.52 17.12
C ASP A 72 9.81 -5.99 17.10
N ASN A 73 8.50 -6.26 17.05
CA ASN A 73 7.92 -7.59 16.98
C ASN A 73 6.71 -7.55 16.06
N GLU A 74 6.56 -8.55 15.19
CA GLU A 74 5.45 -8.59 14.22
C GLU A 74 4.07 -8.78 14.85
N THR A 75 4.01 -9.13 16.15
CA THR A 75 2.76 -9.28 16.88
C THR A 75 2.38 -8.05 17.71
N GLU A 76 3.00 -6.92 17.48
CA GLU A 76 2.60 -5.65 18.08
C GLU A 76 1.32 -5.12 17.43
N PHE A 77 0.20 -5.80 17.68
CA PHE A 77 -1.06 -5.53 16.97
C PHE A 77 -1.54 -4.08 17.15
N GLY A 78 -1.36 -3.51 18.35
CA GLY A 78 -1.74 -2.12 18.61
C GLY A 78 -0.99 -1.14 17.72
N ARG A 79 0.31 -1.37 17.51
CA ARG A 79 1.12 -0.53 16.63
C ARG A 79 0.74 -0.70 15.17
N ILE A 80 0.36 -1.90 14.76
CA ILE A 80 -0.12 -2.15 13.40
C ILE A 80 -1.43 -1.40 13.16
N VAL A 81 -2.36 -1.45 14.11
CA VAL A 81 -3.61 -0.68 14.03
C VAL A 81 -3.31 0.82 13.88
N GLU A 82 -2.42 1.37 14.71
CA GLU A 82 -2.06 2.79 14.65
C GLU A 82 -1.38 3.17 13.33
N HIS A 83 -0.60 2.27 12.77
CA HIS A 83 0.03 2.49 11.45
C HIS A 83 -1.01 2.81 10.37
N TYR A 84 -2.13 2.09 10.37
CA TYR A 84 -3.19 2.30 9.39
C TYR A 84 -4.17 3.40 9.81
N ARG A 85 -4.50 3.46 11.09
CA ARG A 85 -5.46 4.43 11.62
C ARG A 85 -4.97 5.87 11.53
N THR A 86 -3.75 6.12 11.98
CA THR A 86 -3.22 7.49 12.11
C THR A 86 -3.17 8.23 10.78
N PRO A 87 -2.65 7.67 9.68
CA PRO A 87 -2.66 8.37 8.40
C PRO A 87 -4.07 8.62 7.87
N VAL A 88 -5.00 7.69 8.09
CA VAL A 88 -6.40 7.86 7.64
C VAL A 88 -7.04 9.07 8.34
N LEU A 89 -6.93 9.13 9.66
CA LEU A 89 -7.50 10.25 10.43
C LEU A 89 -6.81 11.58 10.09
N SER A 90 -5.49 11.56 9.94
CA SER A 90 -4.71 12.75 9.60
C SER A 90 -5.09 13.30 8.22
N ALA A 91 -5.29 12.43 7.24
CA ALA A 91 -5.71 12.85 5.90
C ALA A 91 -7.07 13.55 5.94
N HIS A 92 -8.02 13.02 6.72
CA HIS A 92 -9.34 13.62 6.85
C HIS A 92 -9.31 15.00 7.52
N GLU A 93 -8.40 15.21 8.48
CA GLU A 93 -8.25 16.50 9.14
C GLU A 93 -7.75 17.60 8.19
N THR A 94 -7.03 17.22 7.15
CA THR A 94 -6.43 18.16 6.18
C THR A 94 -7.16 18.20 4.84
N ASP A 95 -8.34 17.63 4.73
CA ASP A 95 -9.09 17.47 3.49
C ASP A 95 -8.33 16.70 2.39
N GLY A 96 -7.35 15.88 2.80
CA GLY A 96 -6.65 14.98 1.92
C GLY A 96 -7.42 13.70 1.67
N THR A 97 -6.89 12.85 0.80
CA THR A 97 -7.42 11.50 0.56
C THR A 97 -6.41 10.45 0.99
N VAL A 98 -6.91 9.27 1.35
CA VAL A 98 -6.06 8.17 1.81
C VAL A 98 -6.52 6.85 1.19
N ALA A 99 -5.55 6.10 0.71
CA ALA A 99 -5.74 4.74 0.23
C ALA A 99 -4.99 3.78 1.13
N VAL A 100 -5.67 2.75 1.58
CA VAL A 100 -5.06 1.65 2.33
C VAL A 100 -4.90 0.47 1.38
N ASP A 101 -3.68 -0.05 1.28
CA ASP A 101 -3.37 -1.21 0.45
C ASP A 101 -3.28 -2.45 1.34
N VAL A 102 -4.16 -3.42 1.11
CA VAL A 102 -4.21 -4.65 1.90
C VAL A 102 -3.52 -5.83 1.20
N THR A 103 -2.90 -5.58 0.04
CA THR A 103 -2.29 -6.64 -0.78
C THR A 103 -1.08 -7.30 -0.11
N PRO A 104 -0.05 -6.54 0.38
CA PRO A 104 1.13 -7.18 0.94
C PRO A 104 0.98 -7.49 2.43
N GLY A 105 1.94 -8.26 2.94
CA GLY A 105 2.05 -8.54 4.37
C GLY A 105 1.45 -9.88 4.78
N ARG A 106 1.62 -10.17 6.06
CA ARG A 106 1.03 -11.37 6.68
C ARG A 106 -0.49 -11.24 6.70
N LYS A 107 -1.19 -12.38 6.76
CA LYS A 107 -2.66 -12.38 6.74
C LYS A 107 -3.27 -11.48 7.80
N PHE A 108 -2.72 -11.50 9.04
CA PHE A 108 -3.26 -10.66 10.10
C PHE A 108 -3.00 -9.17 9.84
N MET A 109 -1.91 -8.82 9.19
CA MET A 109 -1.62 -7.42 8.82
C MET A 109 -2.61 -6.93 7.77
N SER A 110 -2.91 -7.77 6.77
CA SER A 110 -3.93 -7.45 5.76
C SER A 110 -5.31 -7.34 6.39
N ALA A 111 -5.65 -8.22 7.33
CA ALA A 111 -6.93 -8.16 8.03
C ALA A 111 -7.07 -6.88 8.85
N ILE A 112 -6.01 -6.47 9.57
CA ILE A 112 -6.00 -5.22 10.34
C ILE A 112 -6.11 -4.03 9.39
N ALA A 113 -5.36 -4.03 8.30
CA ALA A 113 -5.40 -2.96 7.29
C ALA A 113 -6.81 -2.80 6.72
N PHE A 114 -7.44 -3.90 6.34
CA PHE A 114 -8.81 -3.91 5.83
C PHE A 114 -9.79 -3.34 6.86
N GLN A 115 -9.75 -3.88 8.09
CA GLN A 115 -10.64 -3.42 9.16
C GLN A 115 -10.46 -1.94 9.45
N ALA A 116 -9.22 -1.47 9.57
CA ALA A 116 -8.94 -0.06 9.84
C ALA A 116 -9.39 0.83 8.67
N GLY A 117 -9.15 0.41 7.44
CA GLY A 117 -9.57 1.16 6.26
C GLY A 117 -11.08 1.36 6.21
N ILE A 118 -11.85 0.31 6.49
CA ILE A 118 -13.32 0.39 6.50
C ILE A 118 -13.81 1.16 7.72
N GLN A 119 -13.30 0.85 8.91
CA GLN A 119 -13.77 1.43 10.17
C GLN A 119 -13.50 2.94 10.25
N TYR A 120 -12.37 3.41 9.75
CA TYR A 120 -11.99 4.82 9.81
C TYR A 120 -12.25 5.59 8.51
N ASP A 121 -12.98 4.99 7.59
CA ASP A 121 -13.42 5.61 6.32
C ASP A 121 -12.26 6.09 5.45
N ALA A 122 -11.27 5.23 5.20
CA ALA A 122 -10.31 5.50 4.14
C ALA A 122 -11.04 5.69 2.81
N ASP A 123 -10.56 6.58 1.97
CA ASP A 123 -11.20 6.85 0.67
C ASP A 123 -11.15 5.64 -0.23
N HIS A 124 -10.08 4.85 -0.12
CA HIS A 124 -9.90 3.61 -0.88
C HIS A 124 -9.32 2.53 0.02
N VAL A 125 -9.76 1.29 -0.18
CA VAL A 125 -9.17 0.10 0.44
C VAL A 125 -8.87 -0.87 -0.70
N PHE A 126 -7.63 -0.87 -1.16
CA PHE A 126 -7.22 -1.56 -2.37
C PHE A 126 -6.66 -2.95 -2.12
N TYR A 127 -7.03 -3.86 -2.99
CA TYR A 127 -6.41 -5.18 -3.14
C TYR A 127 -6.15 -5.45 -4.61
N LEU A 128 -4.93 -5.83 -4.96
CA LEU A 128 -4.59 -6.20 -6.33
C LEU A 128 -4.85 -7.68 -6.54
N TYR A 129 -5.82 -7.98 -7.37
CA TYR A 129 -6.17 -9.34 -7.76
C TYR A 129 -5.48 -9.69 -9.09
N LEU A 130 -4.80 -10.86 -9.11
CA LEU A 130 -4.25 -11.46 -10.31
C LEU A 130 -5.10 -12.65 -10.69
N SER A 131 -5.74 -12.58 -11.86
CA SER A 131 -6.67 -13.63 -12.31
C SER A 131 -5.96 -14.91 -12.75
N GLU A 132 -4.65 -14.85 -13.04
CA GLU A 132 -3.87 -15.99 -13.52
C GLU A 132 -2.59 -16.14 -12.71
N GLY A 133 -2.39 -17.33 -12.13
CA GLY A 133 -1.24 -17.61 -11.27
C GLY A 133 0.12 -17.51 -11.96
N GLN A 134 0.16 -17.64 -13.27
CA GLN A 134 1.41 -17.53 -14.04
C GLN A 134 2.05 -16.15 -13.95
N PHE A 135 1.30 -15.11 -13.54
CA PHE A 135 1.82 -13.75 -13.39
C PHE A 135 2.24 -13.42 -11.97
N TYR A 136 2.07 -14.33 -11.02
CA TYR A 136 2.58 -14.12 -9.67
C TYR A 136 4.10 -13.98 -9.71
N GLY A 137 4.63 -13.02 -8.95
CA GLY A 137 6.04 -12.70 -8.92
C GLY A 137 6.51 -11.78 -10.05
N ARG A 138 5.63 -11.38 -10.96
CA ARG A 138 5.98 -10.47 -12.04
C ARG A 138 5.73 -9.03 -11.67
N ILE A 139 6.58 -8.13 -12.19
CA ILE A 139 6.45 -6.69 -12.01
C ILE A 139 5.35 -6.15 -12.92
N PHE A 140 4.66 -5.13 -12.46
CA PHE A 140 3.46 -4.56 -13.08
C PHE A 140 3.51 -4.39 -14.61
N PRO A 141 4.57 -3.80 -15.22
CA PRO A 141 4.57 -3.63 -16.68
C PRO A 141 4.56 -4.93 -17.46
N ASP A 142 5.01 -6.03 -16.84
CA ASP A 142 5.07 -7.35 -17.48
C ASP A 142 3.81 -8.18 -17.28
N VAL A 143 2.81 -7.62 -16.60
CA VAL A 143 1.54 -8.29 -16.34
C VAL A 143 0.47 -7.71 -17.27
N PRO A 144 -0.20 -8.55 -18.10
CA PRO A 144 -1.27 -8.05 -18.96
C PRO A 144 -2.41 -7.41 -18.15
N ASN A 145 -2.96 -6.31 -18.64
CA ASN A 145 -4.07 -5.63 -17.98
C ASN A 145 -5.28 -6.55 -17.74
N GLN A 146 -5.51 -7.51 -18.61
CA GLN A 146 -6.59 -8.47 -18.47
C GLN A 146 -6.42 -9.40 -17.27
N ALA A 147 -5.18 -9.57 -16.78
CA ALA A 147 -4.86 -10.41 -15.63
C ALA A 147 -4.88 -9.62 -14.31
N LEU A 148 -5.04 -8.30 -14.38
CA LEU A 148 -5.02 -7.41 -13.22
C LEU A 148 -6.40 -6.86 -12.92
N ASP A 149 -6.74 -6.78 -11.65
CA ASP A 149 -7.91 -6.05 -11.18
C ASP A 149 -7.58 -5.40 -9.84
N LEU A 150 -7.51 -4.07 -9.82
CA LEU A 150 -7.34 -3.32 -8.58
C LEU A 150 -8.72 -3.12 -7.95
N ILE A 151 -9.03 -3.96 -6.99
CA ILE A 151 -10.31 -3.93 -6.29
C ILE A 151 -10.30 -2.85 -5.23
N ASP A 152 -11.30 -2.00 -5.21
CA ASP A 152 -11.52 -1.05 -4.13
C ASP A 152 -12.70 -1.53 -3.28
N PHE A 153 -12.40 -1.98 -2.07
CA PHE A 153 -13.44 -2.51 -1.18
C PHE A 153 -14.42 -1.44 -0.67
N GLN A 154 -14.06 -0.16 -0.77
CA GLN A 154 -15.04 0.91 -0.47
C GLN A 154 -16.18 0.93 -1.47
N GLU A 155 -15.98 0.41 -2.67
CA GLU A 155 -17.06 0.28 -3.67
C GLU A 155 -17.89 -0.98 -3.46
N VAL A 156 -17.42 -1.92 -2.63
CA VAL A 156 -18.11 -3.19 -2.35
C VAL A 156 -19.05 -3.06 -1.15
N PHE A 157 -18.67 -2.27 -0.16
CA PHE A 157 -19.42 -2.12 1.12
C PHE A 157 -20.24 -0.82 1.21
#